data_9347b8e2c1169dc70f52c8a39fe2394a
#
_entry.id   9347b8e2c1169dc70f52c8a39fe2394a
#
_cell.length_a   1.000
_cell.length_b   1.000
_cell.length_c   1.000
_cell.angle_alpha   90.00
_cell.angle_beta   90.00
_cell.angle_gamma   90.00
#
_symmetry.space_group_name_H-M   'P 1'
#
loop_
_entity.id
_entity.type
_entity.pdbx_description
1 polymer ?
#
loop_
_entity_poly.entity_id
_entity_poly.type
_entity_poly.pdbx_seq_one_letter_code
_entity_poly.pdbx_strand_id
1 'polypeptide(L)'
;GRVLAAHNAEFDISFIRAGCRKVGLEFEPTYIDSLILAQNLLPELHKYKLDIVAEHLDLPAFNHHRASDDAGMVGYMLVPFFEKMRRELGISRLQEINGEMEKLRPLGGGSRHPKHIIILAKNKLGLKHLYQLVSASNLKYFKRYPIIPKTELVTHREGLIIGSACEAGELF
;
A
#
# COMPACT_ATOMS: atom_id res chain seq x y z
N GLY A 1 17.24 -18.56 4.60
CA GLY A 1 17.27 -17.13 4.30
C GLY A 1 16.83 -16.32 5.51
N ARG A 2 17.12 -15.01 5.51
CA ARG A 2 16.65 -14.09 6.54
C ARG A 2 15.48 -13.30 5.97
N VAL A 3 14.51 -12.97 6.83
CA VAL A 3 13.39 -12.08 6.48
C VAL A 3 13.79 -10.66 6.88
N LEU A 4 13.61 -9.70 5.98
CA LEU A 4 13.82 -8.29 6.28
C LEU A 4 12.53 -7.70 6.84
N ALA A 5 12.66 -6.67 7.66
CA ALA A 5 11.52 -5.90 8.14
C ALA A 5 11.82 -4.41 8.07
N ALA A 6 10.88 -3.64 7.55
CA ALA A 6 10.97 -2.18 7.50
C ALA A 6 9.58 -1.54 7.54
N HIS A 7 9.54 -0.24 7.76
CA HIS A 7 8.30 0.54 7.70
C HIS A 7 8.22 1.28 6.36
N ASN A 8 7.31 0.87 5.49
CA ASN A 8 7.28 1.18 4.05
C ASN A 8 8.43 0.48 3.30
N ALA A 9 8.54 -0.82 3.52
CA ALA A 9 9.68 -1.67 3.12
C ALA A 9 10.01 -1.59 1.63
N GLU A 10 9.03 -1.43 0.75
CA GLU A 10 9.27 -1.34 -0.70
C GLU A 10 10.16 -0.14 -1.06
N PHE A 11 10.09 0.94 -0.29
CA PHE A 11 10.98 2.08 -0.48
C PHE A 11 12.44 1.66 -0.31
N ASP A 12 12.80 1.05 0.82
CA ASP A 12 14.17 0.63 1.11
C ASP A 12 14.64 -0.48 0.17
N ILE A 13 13.78 -1.47 -0.09
CA ILE A 13 14.05 -2.60 -0.98
C ILE A 13 14.33 -2.11 -2.41
N SER A 14 13.59 -1.13 -2.90
CA SER A 14 13.78 -0.58 -4.25
C SER A 14 15.18 0.02 -4.44
N PHE A 15 15.68 0.74 -3.43
CA PHE A 15 17.05 1.30 -3.46
C PHE A 15 18.12 0.19 -3.43
N ILE A 16 17.93 -0.82 -2.58
CA ILE A 16 18.88 -1.95 -2.51
C ILE A 16 18.88 -2.72 -3.84
N ARG A 17 17.71 -3.01 -4.43
CA ARG A 17 17.59 -3.63 -5.75
C ARG A 17 18.31 -2.82 -6.82
N ALA A 18 18.12 -1.50 -6.84
CA ALA A 18 18.81 -0.63 -7.79
C ALA A 18 20.33 -0.66 -7.62
N GLY A 19 20.81 -0.68 -6.38
CA GLY A 19 22.24 -0.83 -6.08
C GLY A 19 22.81 -2.18 -6.53
N CYS A 20 22.11 -3.27 -6.22
CA CYS A 20 22.51 -4.62 -6.61
C CYS A 20 22.58 -4.78 -8.13
N ARG A 21 21.58 -4.28 -8.87
CA ARG A 21 21.59 -4.32 -10.35
C ARG A 21 22.81 -3.63 -10.96
N LYS A 22 23.27 -2.50 -10.39
CA LYS A 22 24.45 -1.78 -10.86
C LYS A 22 25.74 -2.60 -10.78
N VAL A 23 25.80 -3.57 -9.86
CA VAL A 23 26.96 -4.46 -9.67
C VAL A 23 26.70 -5.88 -10.15
N GLY A 24 25.62 -6.10 -10.91
CA GLY A 24 25.28 -7.39 -11.51
C GLY A 24 24.78 -8.44 -10.52
N LEU A 25 24.26 -8.02 -9.35
CA LEU A 25 23.69 -8.91 -8.35
C LEU A 25 22.16 -8.88 -8.43
N GLU A 26 21.56 -10.07 -8.26
CA GLU A 26 20.11 -10.18 -8.03
C GLU A 26 19.81 -10.07 -6.53
N PHE A 27 18.72 -9.34 -6.20
CA PHE A 27 18.28 -9.16 -4.83
C PHE A 27 16.76 -9.23 -4.75
N GLU A 28 16.26 -10.39 -4.36
CA GLU A 28 14.83 -10.65 -4.17
C GLU A 28 14.60 -11.19 -2.73
N PRO A 29 14.59 -10.30 -1.73
CA PRO A 29 14.41 -10.70 -0.34
C PRO A 29 12.95 -11.01 -0.03
N THR A 30 12.72 -11.91 0.92
CA THR A 30 11.46 -11.98 1.64
C THR A 30 11.44 -10.87 2.68
N TYR A 31 10.38 -10.08 2.75
CA TYR A 31 10.27 -8.99 3.72
C TYR A 31 8.88 -8.84 4.31
N ILE A 32 8.81 -8.22 5.47
CA ILE A 32 7.59 -7.82 6.16
C ILE A 32 7.57 -6.30 6.20
N ASP A 33 6.45 -5.72 5.80
CA ASP A 33 6.22 -4.27 5.85
C ASP A 33 5.35 -3.91 7.05
N SER A 34 5.94 -3.27 8.07
CA SER A 34 5.22 -2.86 9.27
C SER A 34 4.18 -1.77 9.00
N LEU A 35 4.31 -0.99 7.91
CA LEU A 35 3.28 -0.06 7.47
C LEU A 35 2.03 -0.82 6.99
N ILE A 36 2.22 -1.88 6.21
CA ILE A 36 1.10 -2.73 5.75
C ILE A 36 0.44 -3.42 6.94
N LEU A 37 1.23 -3.94 7.90
CA LEU A 37 0.69 -4.53 9.11
C LEU A 37 -0.14 -3.51 9.90
N ALA A 38 0.41 -2.33 10.16
CA ALA A 38 -0.31 -1.26 10.87
C ALA A 38 -1.62 -0.89 10.18
N GLN A 39 -1.61 -0.78 8.86
CA GLN A 39 -2.79 -0.42 8.08
C GLN A 39 -3.92 -1.45 8.13
N ASN A 40 -3.59 -2.73 8.29
CA ASN A 40 -4.57 -3.80 8.35
C ASN A 40 -5.00 -4.12 9.79
N LEU A 41 -4.07 -3.98 10.74
CA LEU A 41 -4.30 -4.36 12.13
C LEU A 41 -4.80 -3.21 13.02
N LEU A 42 -4.59 -1.95 12.60
CA LEU A 42 -4.98 -0.75 13.34
C LEU A 42 -5.87 0.15 12.46
N PRO A 43 -7.05 -0.31 12.03
CA PRO A 43 -7.91 0.43 11.09
C PRO A 43 -8.43 1.75 11.67
N GLU A 44 -8.40 1.93 12.99
CA GLU A 44 -8.79 3.12 13.73
C GLU A 44 -7.82 4.29 13.52
N LEU A 45 -6.57 4.04 13.12
CA LEU A 45 -5.59 5.09 12.87
C LEU A 45 -5.84 5.79 11.53
N HIS A 46 -5.74 7.12 11.54
CA HIS A 46 -5.83 7.94 10.33
C HIS A 46 -4.48 8.17 9.64
N LYS A 47 -3.39 8.01 10.39
CA LYS A 47 -2.00 8.16 9.92
C LYS A 47 -1.17 7.00 10.43
N TYR A 48 -0.24 6.54 9.62
CA TYR A 48 0.59 5.37 9.91
C TYR A 48 2.08 5.69 9.80
N LYS A 49 2.49 6.88 10.27
CA LYS A 49 3.91 7.19 10.46
C LYS A 49 4.46 6.34 11.60
N LEU A 50 5.74 6.04 11.57
CA LEU A 50 6.41 5.18 12.54
C LEU A 50 6.18 5.65 13.99
N ASP A 51 6.32 6.95 14.23
CA ASP A 51 6.07 7.60 15.51
C ASP A 51 4.64 7.41 16.02
N ILE A 52 3.66 7.67 15.15
CA ILE A 52 2.24 7.57 15.50
C ILE A 52 1.84 6.12 15.81
N VAL A 53 2.37 5.17 15.05
CA VAL A 53 2.09 3.75 15.28
C VAL A 53 2.77 3.28 16.57
N ALA A 54 4.00 3.71 16.84
CA ALA A 54 4.72 3.38 18.06
C ALA A 54 3.99 3.93 19.31
N GLU A 55 3.54 5.18 19.26
CA GLU A 55 2.75 5.80 20.32
C GLU A 55 1.43 5.05 20.56
N HIS A 56 0.71 4.69 19.50
CA HIS A 56 -0.56 3.94 19.61
C HIS A 56 -0.38 2.53 20.21
N LEU A 57 0.79 1.93 20.02
CA LEU A 57 1.15 0.63 20.59
C LEU A 57 1.80 0.72 21.98
N ASP A 58 1.80 1.90 22.61
CA ASP A 58 2.44 2.17 23.91
C ASP A 58 3.91 1.75 23.96
N LEU A 59 4.64 1.90 22.83
CA LEU A 59 6.05 1.57 22.76
C LEU A 59 6.92 2.70 23.32
N PRO A 60 8.14 2.38 23.80
CA PRO A 60 9.04 3.39 24.35
C PRO A 60 9.35 4.51 23.35
N ALA A 61 9.47 5.75 23.84
CA ALA A 61 9.88 6.87 23.01
C ALA A 61 11.30 6.63 22.46
N PHE A 62 11.54 7.02 21.22
CA PHE A 62 12.80 6.83 20.52
C PHE A 62 13.23 8.10 19.78
N ASN A 63 14.52 8.19 19.46
CA ASN A 63 15.05 9.32 18.70
C ASN A 63 14.77 9.15 17.22
N HIS A 64 13.77 9.88 16.71
CA HIS A 64 13.44 9.89 15.30
C HIS A 64 14.64 10.34 14.43
N HIS A 65 14.68 9.80 13.21
CA HIS A 65 15.68 10.13 12.17
C HIS A 65 17.09 9.57 12.41
N ARG A 66 17.23 8.60 13.32
CA ARG A 66 18.40 7.74 13.37
C ARG A 66 18.02 6.38 12.85
N ALA A 67 18.62 5.97 11.73
CA ALA A 67 18.26 4.71 11.04
C ALA A 67 18.31 3.47 11.96
N SER A 68 19.23 3.43 12.93
CA SER A 68 19.32 2.37 13.93
C SER A 68 18.12 2.34 14.87
N ASP A 69 17.66 3.53 15.29
CA ASP A 69 16.59 3.67 16.26
C ASP A 69 15.24 3.41 15.55
N ASP A 70 15.08 3.89 14.31
CA ASP A 70 13.92 3.59 13.47
C ASP A 70 13.82 2.08 13.19
N ALA A 71 14.93 1.42 12.85
CA ALA A 71 14.98 -0.03 12.66
C ALA A 71 14.67 -0.81 13.95
N GLY A 72 15.19 -0.35 15.09
CA GLY A 72 14.88 -0.92 16.41
C GLY A 72 13.39 -0.81 16.72
N MET A 73 12.79 0.36 16.44
CA MET A 73 11.36 0.59 16.65
C MET A 73 10.50 -0.34 15.79
N VAL A 74 10.85 -0.57 14.52
CA VAL A 74 10.19 -1.59 13.69
C VAL A 74 10.21 -2.95 14.37
N GLY A 75 11.37 -3.35 14.92
CA GLY A 75 11.50 -4.59 15.68
C GLY A 75 10.54 -4.68 16.87
N TYR A 76 10.45 -3.60 17.67
CA TYR A 76 9.51 -3.54 18.79
C TYR A 76 8.04 -3.61 18.33
N MET A 77 7.68 -2.95 17.24
CA MET A 77 6.32 -2.99 16.69
C MET A 77 5.90 -4.38 16.19
N LEU A 78 6.84 -5.20 15.70
CA LEU A 78 6.52 -6.53 15.23
C LEU A 78 5.98 -7.44 16.33
N VAL A 79 6.39 -7.25 17.59
CA VAL A 79 5.93 -8.08 18.72
C VAL A 79 4.41 -7.97 18.90
N PRO A 80 3.83 -6.78 19.19
CA PRO A 80 2.39 -6.64 19.33
C PRO A 80 1.62 -6.97 18.04
N PHE A 81 2.21 -6.74 16.85
CA PHE A 81 1.57 -7.15 15.60
C PHE A 81 1.46 -8.67 15.49
N PHE A 82 2.52 -9.41 15.80
CA PHE A 82 2.48 -10.88 15.77
C PHE A 82 1.52 -11.44 16.82
N GLU A 83 1.44 -10.87 18.00
CA GLU A 83 0.47 -11.24 19.02
C GLU A 83 -0.97 -11.00 18.54
N LYS A 84 -1.24 -9.83 17.96
CA LYS A 84 -2.55 -9.48 17.41
C LYS A 84 -2.94 -10.41 16.25
N MET A 85 -2.03 -10.67 15.31
CA MET A 85 -2.26 -11.60 14.20
C MET A 85 -2.56 -13.02 14.69
N ARG A 86 -1.80 -13.51 15.68
CA ARG A 86 -2.06 -14.83 16.27
C ARG A 86 -3.43 -14.91 16.92
N ARG A 87 -3.78 -13.89 17.72
CA ARG A 87 -5.03 -13.87 18.49
C ARG A 87 -6.26 -13.66 17.63
N GLU A 88 -6.22 -12.73 16.68
CA GLU A 88 -7.39 -12.28 15.93
C GLU A 88 -7.54 -12.95 14.58
N LEU A 89 -6.44 -13.37 13.95
CA LEU A 89 -6.42 -13.91 12.59
C LEU A 89 -5.96 -15.39 12.54
N GLY A 90 -5.51 -15.95 13.66
CA GLY A 90 -4.99 -17.32 13.72
C GLY A 90 -3.67 -17.52 12.96
N ILE A 91 -3.00 -16.43 12.54
CA ILE A 91 -1.74 -16.49 11.81
C ILE A 91 -0.60 -16.78 12.78
N SER A 92 0.10 -17.89 12.57
CA SER A 92 1.20 -18.34 13.46
C SER A 92 2.55 -18.47 12.74
N ARG A 93 2.58 -18.39 11.42
CA ARG A 93 3.80 -18.57 10.60
C ARG A 93 4.11 -17.31 9.81
N LEU A 94 5.40 -16.95 9.76
CA LEU A 94 5.87 -15.78 9.01
C LEU A 94 5.54 -15.85 7.50
N GLN A 95 5.52 -17.05 6.93
CA GLN A 95 5.21 -17.27 5.52
C GLN A 95 3.77 -16.92 5.16
N GLU A 96 2.86 -16.99 6.13
CA GLU A 96 1.43 -16.72 5.93
C GLU A 96 1.11 -15.22 5.96
N ILE A 97 1.95 -14.41 6.62
CA ILE A 97 1.67 -13.00 6.92
C ILE A 97 1.34 -12.20 5.65
N ASN A 98 2.22 -12.23 4.66
CA ASN A 98 2.04 -11.40 3.46
C ASN A 98 0.80 -11.83 2.68
N GLY A 99 0.54 -13.13 2.55
CA GLY A 99 -0.65 -13.65 1.88
C GLY A 99 -1.95 -13.29 2.61
N GLU A 100 -1.96 -13.35 3.94
CA GLU A 100 -3.15 -12.96 4.72
C GLU A 100 -3.34 -11.45 4.72
N MET A 101 -2.27 -10.66 4.82
CA MET A 101 -2.36 -9.20 4.70
C MET A 101 -2.88 -8.76 3.33
N GLU A 102 -2.54 -9.49 2.27
CA GLU A 102 -3.06 -9.23 0.94
C GLU A 102 -4.57 -9.54 0.82
N LYS A 103 -5.04 -10.61 1.46
CA LYS A 103 -6.48 -10.95 1.53
C LYS A 103 -7.29 -9.93 2.35
N LEU A 104 -6.71 -9.42 3.43
CA LEU A 104 -7.33 -8.39 4.27
C LEU A 104 -7.33 -7.01 3.60
N ARG A 105 -6.47 -6.80 2.59
CA ARG A 105 -6.58 -5.59 1.77
C ARG A 105 -7.96 -5.56 1.12
N PRO A 106 -8.76 -4.49 1.32
CA PRO A 106 -10.00 -4.33 0.56
C PRO A 106 -9.68 -4.50 -0.92
N LEU A 107 -10.49 -5.25 -1.64
CA LEU A 107 -10.41 -5.39 -3.10
C LEU A 107 -10.26 -3.99 -3.72
N GLY A 108 -9.06 -3.65 -4.17
CA GLY A 108 -8.68 -2.28 -4.55
C GLY A 108 -7.56 -1.65 -3.74
N GLY A 109 -6.95 -2.38 -2.79
CA GLY A 109 -5.84 -1.95 -1.94
C GLY A 109 -4.47 -1.90 -2.65
N GLY A 110 -4.39 -1.20 -3.77
CA GLY A 110 -3.19 -0.48 -4.17
C GLY A 110 -2.97 0.71 -3.21
N SER A 111 -1.83 1.36 -3.28
CA SER A 111 -1.50 2.58 -2.52
C SER A 111 -2.76 3.33 -2.08
N ARG A 112 -2.91 3.66 -0.78
CA ARG A 112 -4.04 4.48 -0.27
C ARG A 112 -4.13 5.85 -0.95
N HIS A 113 -3.10 6.22 -1.69
CA HIS A 113 -3.12 7.39 -2.55
C HIS A 113 -3.65 6.99 -3.92
N PRO A 114 -4.76 7.58 -4.36
CA PRO A 114 -5.22 7.42 -5.72
C PRO A 114 -4.11 7.74 -6.71
N LYS A 115 -4.00 6.92 -7.72
CA LYS A 115 -3.04 7.12 -8.80
C LYS A 115 -3.68 7.99 -9.88
N HIS A 116 -2.86 8.79 -10.55
CA HIS A 116 -3.33 9.57 -11.68
C HIS A 116 -3.68 8.65 -12.86
N ILE A 117 -4.75 8.98 -13.55
CA ILE A 117 -5.24 8.25 -14.71
C ILE A 117 -5.70 9.25 -15.79
N ILE A 118 -5.39 8.94 -17.05
CA ILE A 118 -5.97 9.62 -18.20
C ILE A 118 -7.00 8.68 -18.81
N ILE A 119 -8.17 9.20 -19.09
CA ILE A 119 -9.26 8.47 -19.76
C ILE A 119 -9.71 9.26 -20.97
N LEU A 120 -9.65 8.65 -22.14
CA LEU A 120 -10.10 9.21 -23.40
C LEU A 120 -11.27 8.40 -23.97
N ALA A 121 -12.29 9.08 -24.47
CA ALA A 121 -13.39 8.43 -25.16
C ALA A 121 -13.02 8.12 -26.62
N LYS A 122 -13.07 6.86 -26.99
CA LYS A 122 -12.80 6.37 -28.36
C LYS A 122 -14.00 6.52 -29.29
N ASN A 123 -15.21 6.46 -28.74
CA ASN A 123 -16.47 6.48 -29.48
C ASN A 123 -17.62 7.00 -28.59
N LYS A 124 -18.85 7.06 -29.11
CA LYS A 124 -20.03 7.52 -28.39
C LYS A 124 -20.35 6.73 -27.12
N LEU A 125 -20.11 5.41 -27.13
CA LEU A 125 -20.28 4.55 -25.95
C LEU A 125 -19.25 4.92 -24.89
N GLY A 126 -17.97 5.06 -25.27
CA GLY A 126 -16.92 5.51 -24.39
C GLY A 126 -17.19 6.89 -23.78
N LEU A 127 -17.75 7.81 -24.56
CA LEU A 127 -18.17 9.12 -24.05
C LEU A 127 -19.24 9.00 -22.95
N LYS A 128 -20.24 8.13 -23.16
CA LYS A 128 -21.25 7.83 -22.14
C LYS A 128 -20.60 7.25 -20.88
N HIS A 129 -19.71 6.26 -21.02
CA HIS A 129 -19.01 5.65 -19.90
C HIS A 129 -18.10 6.67 -19.18
N LEU A 130 -17.43 7.55 -19.89
CA LEU A 130 -16.63 8.63 -19.30
C LEU A 130 -17.48 9.55 -18.41
N TYR A 131 -18.67 9.98 -18.90
CA TYR A 131 -19.59 10.77 -18.07
C TYR A 131 -20.07 10.01 -16.85
N GLN A 132 -20.36 8.72 -16.96
CA GLN A 132 -20.77 7.90 -15.81
C GLN A 132 -19.65 7.79 -14.77
N LEU A 133 -18.41 7.55 -15.20
CA LEU A 133 -17.24 7.51 -14.31
C LEU A 133 -16.98 8.86 -13.62
N VAL A 134 -17.04 9.95 -14.37
CA VAL A 134 -16.88 11.31 -13.80
C VAL A 134 -18.00 11.62 -12.80
N SER A 135 -19.24 11.30 -13.13
CA SER A 135 -20.36 11.49 -12.21
C SER A 135 -20.19 10.64 -10.95
N ALA A 136 -19.89 9.36 -11.08
CA ALA A 136 -19.67 8.47 -9.95
C ALA A 136 -18.51 8.94 -9.06
N SER A 137 -17.40 9.38 -9.66
CA SER A 137 -16.23 9.86 -8.91
C SER A 137 -16.52 11.11 -8.08
N ASN A 138 -17.41 11.98 -8.57
CA ASN A 138 -17.77 13.21 -7.87
C ASN A 138 -18.95 13.05 -6.90
N LEU A 139 -19.94 12.21 -7.21
CA LEU A 139 -21.14 12.06 -6.40
C LEU A 139 -21.05 10.94 -5.38
N LYS A 140 -20.37 9.84 -5.71
CA LYS A 140 -20.34 8.63 -4.87
C LYS A 140 -18.99 8.40 -4.20
N TYR A 141 -17.88 8.69 -4.89
CA TYR A 141 -16.55 8.34 -4.45
C TYR A 141 -15.66 9.55 -4.15
N PHE A 142 -16.23 10.75 -4.06
CA PHE A 142 -15.50 11.95 -3.70
C PHE A 142 -15.08 11.89 -2.22
N LYS A 143 -13.79 12.07 -1.96
CA LYS A 143 -13.25 12.23 -0.59
C LYS A 143 -12.62 13.62 -0.46
N ARG A 144 -11.40 13.77 -0.89
CA ARG A 144 -10.65 15.03 -0.95
C ARG A 144 -10.55 15.52 -2.40
N TYR A 145 -10.69 14.59 -3.33
CA TYR A 145 -10.71 14.74 -4.77
C TYR A 145 -11.54 13.59 -5.38
N PRO A 146 -11.96 13.70 -6.64
CA PRO A 146 -12.70 12.63 -7.30
C PRO A 146 -11.85 11.35 -7.42
N ILE A 147 -12.42 10.21 -7.05
CA ILE A 147 -11.75 8.90 -7.13
C ILE A 147 -12.58 7.99 -8.02
N ILE A 148 -11.93 7.27 -8.92
CA ILE A 148 -12.56 6.21 -9.72
C ILE A 148 -12.07 4.86 -9.18
N PRO A 149 -12.92 4.07 -8.50
CA PRO A 149 -12.56 2.71 -8.12
C PRO A 149 -12.25 1.85 -9.36
N LYS A 150 -11.28 0.95 -9.24
CA LYS A 150 -10.95 0.01 -10.34
C LYS A 150 -12.17 -0.80 -10.81
N THR A 151 -13.02 -1.20 -9.89
CA THR A 151 -14.26 -1.92 -10.20
C THR A 151 -15.19 -1.12 -11.11
N GLU A 152 -15.38 0.16 -10.85
CA GLU A 152 -16.17 1.05 -11.72
C GLU A 152 -15.50 1.22 -13.08
N LEU A 153 -14.15 1.38 -13.08
CA LEU A 153 -13.39 1.52 -14.31
C LEU A 153 -13.50 0.26 -15.19
N VAL A 154 -13.43 -0.93 -14.61
CA VAL A 154 -13.58 -2.21 -15.33
C VAL A 154 -14.98 -2.34 -15.92
N THR A 155 -16.02 -2.00 -15.14
CA THR A 155 -17.42 -2.08 -15.58
C THR A 155 -17.72 -1.13 -16.74
N HIS A 156 -17.06 0.02 -16.81
CA HIS A 156 -17.29 1.05 -17.81
C HIS A 156 -16.14 1.17 -18.82
N ARG A 157 -15.33 0.12 -18.99
CA ARG A 157 -14.11 0.20 -19.81
C ARG A 157 -14.34 0.27 -21.31
N GLU A 158 -15.46 -0.27 -21.80
CA GLU A 158 -15.73 -0.35 -23.22
C GLU A 158 -15.80 1.03 -23.89
N GLY A 159 -15.10 1.17 -25.01
CA GLY A 159 -15.03 2.44 -25.73
C GLY A 159 -14.11 3.50 -25.11
N LEU A 160 -13.36 3.15 -24.05
CA LEU A 160 -12.35 4.02 -23.43
C LEU A 160 -10.92 3.61 -23.79
N ILE A 161 -10.06 4.58 -23.85
CA ILE A 161 -8.59 4.42 -23.83
C ILE A 161 -8.12 4.90 -22.49
N ILE A 162 -7.36 4.05 -21.78
CA ILE A 162 -6.87 4.33 -20.43
C ILE A 162 -5.36 4.40 -20.48
N GLY A 163 -4.80 5.45 -19.91
CA GLY A 163 -3.36 5.68 -19.83
C GLY A 163 -2.93 6.12 -18.44
N SER A 164 -1.66 5.91 -18.13
CA SER A 164 -1.00 6.51 -16.98
C SER A 164 -0.74 7.99 -17.27
N ALA A 165 -1.11 8.87 -16.36
CA ALA A 165 -0.99 10.32 -16.56
C ALA A 165 0.46 10.80 -16.39
N CYS A 166 1.24 10.15 -15.54
CA CYS A 166 2.61 10.47 -15.20
C CYS A 166 3.29 9.30 -14.50
N GLU A 167 4.53 9.45 -14.08
CA GLU A 167 5.28 8.47 -13.27
C GLU A 167 4.59 8.09 -11.95
N ALA A 168 3.71 8.94 -11.42
CA ALA A 168 2.85 8.63 -10.28
C ALA A 168 1.60 7.82 -10.67
N GLY A 169 1.43 7.48 -11.94
CA GLY A 169 0.38 6.60 -12.44
C GLY A 169 0.61 5.14 -12.05
N GLU A 170 -0.37 4.31 -12.34
CA GLU A 170 -0.35 2.90 -11.93
C GLU A 170 0.43 1.98 -12.89
N LEU A 171 0.72 2.45 -14.10
CA LEU A 171 1.41 1.68 -15.13
C LEU A 171 2.95 1.82 -15.10
N PHE A 172 3.50 2.52 -14.12
CA PHE A 172 4.94 2.68 -13.90
C PHE A 172 5.37 2.09 -12.57
#